data_cb2a78d3a84ba285f713275365c15fa5
#
_entry.id   cb2a78d3a84ba285f713275365c15fa5
#
_cell.length_a   1.000
_cell.length_b   1.000
_cell.length_c   1.000
_cell.angle_alpha   90.00
_cell.angle_beta   90.00
_cell.angle_gamma   90.00
#
_symmetry.space_group_name_H-M   'P 1'
#
loop_
_entity.id
_entity.type
_entity.pdbx_description
1 polymer ?
#
loop_
_entity_poly.entity_id
_entity_poly.type
_entity_poly.pdbx_seq_one_letter_code
_entity_poly.pdbx_strand_id
1 'polypeptide(L)'
;MPYCKKCGTELPEGAKFCPKCGTAVLMEEAPTVPIAPAAPEAPAPKLAFWGERFVAWLIDIIILGVIVGTIGLLMWWFAAQPFTFLPGWPSWMPFFNFGSGGVIYFIYWTFMEGAYAQSIGKMAMRIKVTRLDGSPIGMTHAALESVGKAFLLPLDCLLGWILYPRRRQRIFNYISETIVIRET
;
A
#
# COMPACT_ATOMS: atom_id res chain seq x y z
N MET A 1 26.21 -0.69 39.31
CA MET A 1 26.68 0.52 40.02
C MET A 1 28.20 0.62 39.86
N PRO A 2 28.76 1.73 39.44
CA PRO A 2 30.21 1.87 39.29
C PRO A 2 30.90 2.01 40.62
N TYR A 3 32.14 1.47 40.75
CA TYR A 3 32.96 1.57 41.95
C TYR A 3 34.20 2.40 41.67
N CYS A 4 34.67 3.15 42.69
CA CYS A 4 35.88 3.94 42.58
C CYS A 4 37.14 3.03 42.45
N LYS A 5 37.87 3.18 41.34
CA LYS A 5 39.09 2.36 41.07
C LYS A 5 40.19 2.56 42.11
N LYS A 6 40.18 3.64 42.91
CA LYS A 6 41.20 3.96 43.91
C LYS A 6 40.86 3.48 45.33
N CYS A 7 39.60 3.54 45.74
CA CYS A 7 39.22 3.23 47.12
C CYS A 7 38.08 2.21 47.24
N GLY A 8 37.56 1.65 46.13
CA GLY A 8 36.51 0.66 46.12
C GLY A 8 35.11 1.10 46.58
N THR A 9 34.92 2.40 46.84
CA THR A 9 33.64 2.95 47.29
C THR A 9 32.63 2.97 46.12
N GLU A 10 31.38 2.59 46.39
CA GLU A 10 30.28 2.68 45.46
C GLU A 10 30.01 4.14 45.07
N LEU A 11 29.86 4.39 43.78
CA LEU A 11 29.66 5.72 43.25
C LEU A 11 28.21 5.94 42.86
N PRO A 12 27.56 7.03 43.24
CA PRO A 12 26.23 7.37 42.74
C PRO A 12 26.29 7.63 41.23
N GLU A 13 25.19 7.35 40.54
CA GLU A 13 25.08 7.55 39.11
C GLU A 13 25.34 9.02 38.74
N GLY A 14 26.24 9.24 37.79
CA GLY A 14 26.61 10.60 37.35
C GLY A 14 27.66 11.33 38.20
N ALA A 15 28.26 10.69 39.20
CA ALA A 15 29.30 11.31 40.04
C ALA A 15 30.59 11.58 39.23
N LYS A 16 30.99 12.83 39.10
CA LYS A 16 32.25 13.24 38.47
C LYS A 16 33.47 13.04 39.38
N PHE A 17 33.27 12.95 40.69
CA PHE A 17 34.34 12.74 41.68
C PHE A 17 33.88 11.75 42.76
N CYS A 18 34.80 10.94 43.25
CA CYS A 18 34.51 10.02 44.36
C CYS A 18 34.27 10.82 45.66
N PRO A 19 33.11 10.61 46.35
CA PRO A 19 32.83 11.36 47.60
C PRO A 19 33.77 11.02 48.76
N LYS A 20 34.46 9.88 48.71
CA LYS A 20 35.33 9.41 49.77
C LYS A 20 36.81 9.82 49.59
N CYS A 21 37.34 9.80 48.37
CA CYS A 21 38.76 10.04 48.11
C CYS A 21 39.02 11.18 47.13
N GLY A 22 38.01 11.88 46.64
CA GLY A 22 38.12 13.02 45.72
C GLY A 22 38.68 12.72 44.34
N THR A 23 38.94 11.44 44.02
CA THR A 23 39.49 11.05 42.71
C THR A 23 38.43 11.30 41.62
N ALA A 24 38.86 11.98 40.54
CA ALA A 24 37.98 12.17 39.37
C ALA A 24 37.60 10.81 38.78
N VAL A 25 36.30 10.58 38.60
CA VAL A 25 35.77 9.45 37.91
C VAL A 25 35.72 9.81 36.43
N LEU A 26 36.75 9.39 35.68
CA LEU A 26 36.65 9.41 34.22
C LEU A 26 35.57 8.46 33.84
N MET A 27 34.38 9.00 33.48
CA MET A 27 33.43 8.21 32.72
C MET A 27 34.13 7.86 31.42
N GLU A 28 34.48 6.59 31.28
CA GLU A 28 34.88 6.03 30.01
C GLU A 28 33.68 6.26 29.09
N GLU A 29 33.78 7.27 28.22
CA GLU A 29 32.77 7.51 27.19
C GLU A 29 32.53 6.14 26.53
N ALA A 30 31.28 5.67 26.57
CA ALA A 30 30.89 4.47 25.87
C ALA A 30 31.47 4.59 24.46
N PRO A 31 32.15 3.54 23.92
CA PRO A 31 32.80 3.62 22.62
C PRO A 31 31.77 4.21 21.64
N THR A 32 32.04 5.41 21.15
CA THR A 32 31.29 5.99 20.04
C THR A 32 31.47 5.02 18.89
N VAL A 33 30.48 4.14 18.71
CA VAL A 33 30.41 3.31 17.51
C VAL A 33 30.47 4.32 16.35
N PRO A 34 31.48 4.22 15.46
CA PRO A 34 31.54 5.10 14.31
C PRO A 34 30.18 4.99 13.61
N ILE A 35 29.39 6.06 13.60
CA ILE A 35 28.18 6.12 12.81
C ILE A 35 28.67 5.97 11.38
N ALA A 36 28.49 4.74 10.83
CA ALA A 36 28.74 4.51 9.43
C ALA A 36 28.03 5.60 8.64
N PRO A 37 28.67 6.23 7.64
CA PRO A 37 28.02 7.26 6.85
C PRO A 37 26.66 6.73 6.44
N ALA A 38 25.59 7.44 6.80
CA ALA A 38 24.23 7.06 6.44
C ALA A 38 24.23 6.76 4.94
N ALA A 39 23.88 5.53 4.57
CA ALA A 39 23.76 5.17 3.17
C ALA A 39 22.90 6.24 2.49
N PRO A 40 23.27 6.71 1.27
CA PRO A 40 22.53 7.77 0.59
C PRO A 40 21.05 7.42 0.63
N GLU A 41 20.26 8.29 1.26
CA GLU A 41 18.82 8.11 1.39
C GLU A 41 18.24 7.91 0.00
N ALA A 42 17.68 6.74 -0.28
CA ALA A 42 17.09 6.46 -1.58
C ALA A 42 16.03 7.53 -1.87
N PRO A 43 16.02 8.13 -3.08
CA PRO A 43 15.12 9.21 -3.40
C PRO A 43 13.68 8.81 -3.11
N ALA A 44 12.95 9.65 -2.40
CA ALA A 44 11.57 9.39 -2.00
C ALA A 44 10.72 8.97 -3.22
N PRO A 45 9.94 7.89 -3.13
CA PRO A 45 9.20 7.36 -4.26
C PRO A 45 8.19 8.39 -4.77
N LYS A 46 8.17 8.62 -6.08
CA LYS A 46 7.22 9.55 -6.71
C LYS A 46 5.82 8.94 -6.74
N LEU A 47 4.89 9.54 -6.01
CA LEU A 47 3.49 9.10 -5.98
C LEU A 47 2.84 9.27 -7.36
N ALA A 48 2.07 8.27 -7.80
CA ALA A 48 1.26 8.34 -9.00
C ALA A 48 0.14 9.39 -8.87
N PHE A 49 -0.11 10.13 -9.94
CA PHE A 49 -1.22 11.09 -10.00
C PHE A 49 -2.58 10.39 -10.10
N TRP A 50 -3.63 11.07 -9.69
CA TRP A 50 -4.99 10.57 -9.80
C TRP A 50 -5.38 10.21 -11.24
N GLY A 51 -4.97 11.05 -12.21
CA GLY A 51 -5.21 10.81 -13.63
C GLY A 51 -4.56 9.52 -14.14
N GLU A 52 -3.32 9.22 -13.75
CA GLU A 52 -2.63 7.99 -14.12
C GLU A 52 -3.34 6.74 -13.58
N ARG A 53 -3.81 6.80 -12.34
CA ARG A 53 -4.59 5.71 -11.72
C ARG A 53 -5.93 5.52 -12.41
N PHE A 54 -6.58 6.62 -12.80
CA PHE A 54 -7.85 6.58 -13.53
C PHE A 54 -7.67 5.96 -14.92
N VAL A 55 -6.65 6.39 -15.68
CA VAL A 55 -6.35 5.81 -16.99
C VAL A 55 -5.99 4.32 -16.87
N ALA A 56 -5.18 3.94 -15.89
CA ALA A 56 -4.87 2.53 -15.63
C ALA A 56 -6.14 1.71 -15.34
N TRP A 57 -7.02 2.22 -14.48
CA TRP A 57 -8.31 1.59 -14.21
C TRP A 57 -9.19 1.48 -15.46
N LEU A 58 -9.24 2.52 -16.29
CA LEU A 58 -10.01 2.52 -17.54
C LEU A 58 -9.49 1.45 -18.52
N ILE A 59 -8.17 1.32 -18.66
CA ILE A 59 -7.56 0.28 -19.48
C ILE A 59 -7.96 -1.11 -18.97
N ASP A 60 -7.90 -1.35 -17.67
CA ASP A 60 -8.32 -2.62 -17.07
C ASP A 60 -9.79 -2.93 -17.36
N ILE A 61 -10.68 -1.95 -17.18
CA ILE A 61 -12.12 -2.11 -17.47
C ILE A 61 -12.38 -2.44 -18.94
N ILE A 62 -11.71 -1.76 -19.87
CA ILE A 62 -11.86 -2.01 -21.30
C ILE A 62 -11.39 -3.43 -21.63
N ILE A 63 -10.20 -3.83 -21.20
CA ILE A 63 -9.64 -5.16 -21.49
C ILE A 63 -10.54 -6.26 -20.94
N LEU A 64 -10.88 -6.17 -19.65
CA LEU A 64 -11.75 -7.17 -19.02
C LEU A 64 -13.16 -7.14 -19.58
N GLY A 65 -13.71 -5.95 -19.86
CA GLY A 65 -15.02 -5.79 -20.47
C GLY A 65 -15.10 -6.48 -21.84
N VAL A 66 -14.07 -6.35 -22.67
CA VAL A 66 -13.99 -7.05 -23.95
C VAL A 66 -13.92 -8.57 -23.75
N ILE A 67 -13.07 -9.05 -22.84
CA ILE A 67 -12.90 -10.48 -22.55
C ILE A 67 -14.20 -11.07 -22.02
N VAL A 68 -14.75 -10.49 -20.95
CA VAL A 68 -15.98 -10.97 -20.30
C VAL A 68 -17.18 -10.85 -21.24
N GLY A 69 -17.27 -9.75 -22.00
CA GLY A 69 -18.32 -9.54 -22.99
C GLY A 69 -18.27 -10.57 -24.12
N THR A 70 -17.08 -10.86 -24.63
CA THR A 70 -16.90 -11.89 -25.68
C THR A 70 -17.28 -13.28 -25.17
N ILE A 71 -16.83 -13.65 -23.97
CA ILE A 71 -17.22 -14.91 -23.33
C ILE A 71 -18.73 -14.97 -23.11
N GLY A 72 -19.33 -13.87 -22.62
CA GLY A 72 -20.77 -13.77 -22.42
C GLY A 72 -21.56 -13.93 -23.72
N LEU A 73 -21.13 -13.33 -24.83
CA LEU A 73 -21.73 -13.51 -26.15
C LEU A 73 -21.61 -14.94 -26.63
N LEU A 74 -20.46 -15.57 -26.47
CA LEU A 74 -20.29 -17.01 -26.83
C LEU A 74 -21.18 -17.89 -25.96
N MET A 75 -21.22 -17.66 -24.65
CA MET A 75 -22.08 -18.43 -23.74
C MET A 75 -23.58 -18.23 -24.06
N TRP A 76 -23.99 -17.00 -24.41
CA TRP A 76 -25.36 -16.72 -24.86
C TRP A 76 -25.70 -17.45 -26.16
N TRP A 77 -24.78 -17.47 -27.11
CA TRP A 77 -24.95 -18.21 -28.38
C TRP A 77 -25.15 -19.71 -28.15
N PHE A 78 -24.42 -20.30 -27.20
CA PHE A 78 -24.51 -21.74 -26.92
C PHE A 78 -25.65 -22.12 -25.95
N ALA A 79 -26.04 -21.23 -25.01
CA ALA A 79 -26.95 -21.60 -23.91
C ALA A 79 -28.34 -20.94 -23.99
N ALA A 80 -28.57 -19.98 -24.90
CA ALA A 80 -29.81 -19.20 -25.05
C ALA A 80 -30.40 -18.60 -23.76
N GLN A 81 -29.59 -18.49 -22.68
CA GLN A 81 -30.03 -17.90 -21.42
C GLN A 81 -29.03 -16.82 -20.94
N PRO A 82 -29.47 -15.60 -20.65
CA PRO A 82 -28.60 -14.60 -20.04
C PRO A 82 -28.31 -14.98 -18.57
N PHE A 83 -27.06 -15.15 -18.25
CA PHE A 83 -26.61 -15.37 -16.87
C PHE A 83 -26.72 -14.06 -16.07
N THR A 84 -27.90 -13.78 -15.55
CA THR A 84 -28.14 -12.63 -14.66
C THR A 84 -28.16 -13.10 -13.22
N PHE A 85 -27.10 -12.79 -12.48
CA PHE A 85 -26.94 -13.27 -11.10
C PHE A 85 -27.85 -12.58 -10.07
N LEU A 86 -28.41 -11.40 -10.40
CA LEU A 86 -29.37 -10.68 -9.58
C LEU A 86 -30.42 -9.99 -10.46
N PRO A 87 -31.67 -10.48 -10.47
CA PRO A 87 -32.77 -9.80 -11.12
C PRO A 87 -33.06 -8.46 -10.35
N GLY A 88 -33.06 -7.34 -11.04
CA GLY A 88 -33.55 -6.08 -10.49
C GLY A 88 -32.53 -5.01 -10.14
N TRP A 89 -31.23 -5.22 -10.36
CA TRP A 89 -30.25 -4.15 -10.16
C TRP A 89 -30.34 -3.11 -11.28
N PRO A 90 -30.46 -1.80 -10.96
CA PRO A 90 -30.60 -0.78 -11.99
C PRO A 90 -29.36 -0.68 -12.86
N SER A 91 -29.50 -0.91 -14.17
CA SER A 91 -28.43 -0.84 -15.18
C SER A 91 -27.76 0.54 -15.31
N TRP A 92 -28.36 1.59 -14.72
CA TRP A 92 -27.83 2.95 -14.71
C TRP A 92 -26.78 3.22 -13.59
N MET A 93 -26.50 2.22 -12.71
CA MET A 93 -25.48 2.32 -11.68
C MET A 93 -24.20 1.56 -12.07
N PRO A 94 -23.42 1.99 -13.09
CA PRO A 94 -22.22 1.28 -13.52
C PRO A 94 -21.10 1.30 -12.48
N PHE A 95 -21.19 2.20 -11.49
CA PHE A 95 -20.14 2.43 -10.51
C PHE A 95 -20.26 1.57 -9.23
N PHE A 96 -21.43 1.00 -8.98
CA PHE A 96 -21.67 0.10 -7.85
C PHE A 96 -21.98 -1.30 -8.40
N ASN A 97 -20.96 -2.08 -8.67
CA ASN A 97 -21.11 -3.37 -9.34
C ASN A 97 -21.03 -4.51 -8.31
N PHE A 98 -22.15 -4.78 -7.65
CA PHE A 98 -22.28 -5.93 -6.74
C PHE A 98 -22.68 -7.23 -7.45
N GLY A 99 -22.78 -7.24 -8.78
CA GLY A 99 -23.08 -8.41 -9.57
C GLY A 99 -21.86 -9.29 -9.90
N SER A 100 -22.06 -10.29 -10.73
CA SER A 100 -21.02 -11.21 -11.21
C SER A 100 -19.81 -10.48 -11.82
N GLY A 101 -20.04 -9.36 -12.50
CA GLY A 101 -18.97 -8.52 -13.04
C GLY A 101 -18.05 -7.98 -11.96
N GLY A 102 -18.60 -7.46 -10.86
CA GLY A 102 -17.79 -6.94 -9.73
C GLY A 102 -16.88 -7.99 -9.12
N VAL A 103 -17.37 -9.23 -9.00
CA VAL A 103 -16.58 -10.36 -8.48
C VAL A 103 -15.42 -10.70 -9.42
N ILE A 104 -15.66 -10.71 -10.75
CA ILE A 104 -14.60 -10.98 -11.75
C ILE A 104 -13.52 -9.90 -11.67
N TYR A 105 -13.90 -8.63 -11.62
CA TYR A 105 -12.95 -7.51 -11.47
C TYR A 105 -12.20 -7.58 -10.13
N PHE A 106 -12.89 -7.92 -9.05
CA PHE A 106 -12.28 -8.11 -7.73
C PHE A 106 -11.21 -9.21 -7.76
N ILE A 107 -11.51 -10.38 -8.30
CA ILE A 107 -10.57 -11.51 -8.42
C ILE A 107 -9.37 -11.10 -9.29
N TYR A 108 -9.62 -10.46 -10.42
CA TYR A 108 -8.57 -9.99 -11.32
C TYR A 108 -7.59 -9.04 -10.63
N TRP A 109 -8.09 -7.96 -10.01
CA TRP A 109 -7.21 -7.00 -9.34
C TRP A 109 -6.51 -7.59 -8.13
N THR A 110 -7.20 -8.42 -7.34
CA THR A 110 -6.59 -9.09 -6.19
C THR A 110 -5.42 -9.97 -6.61
N PHE A 111 -5.62 -10.78 -7.65
CA PHE A 111 -4.58 -11.66 -8.15
C PHE A 111 -3.42 -10.89 -8.80
N MET A 112 -3.72 -10.00 -9.73
CA MET A 112 -2.69 -9.24 -10.44
C MET A 112 -1.86 -8.37 -9.51
N GLU A 113 -2.50 -7.63 -8.62
CA GLU A 113 -1.78 -6.74 -7.71
C GLU A 113 -1.09 -7.50 -6.57
N GLY A 114 -1.69 -8.60 -6.09
CA GLY A 114 -1.06 -9.45 -5.07
C GLY A 114 0.15 -10.25 -5.58
N ALA A 115 0.15 -10.66 -6.85
CA ALA A 115 1.24 -11.43 -7.44
C ALA A 115 2.31 -10.56 -8.10
N TYR A 116 1.90 -9.47 -8.78
CA TYR A 116 2.78 -8.64 -9.60
C TYR A 116 2.90 -7.20 -9.11
N ALA A 117 2.20 -6.83 -8.03
CA ALA A 117 2.05 -5.45 -7.54
C ALA A 117 1.46 -4.46 -8.58
N GLN A 118 0.94 -4.96 -9.70
CA GLN A 118 0.43 -4.19 -10.84
C GLN A 118 -0.72 -4.92 -11.51
N SER A 119 -1.73 -4.17 -12.00
CA SER A 119 -2.68 -4.65 -13.00
C SER A 119 -2.14 -4.37 -14.42
N ILE A 120 -2.77 -4.91 -15.45
CA ILE A 120 -2.36 -4.65 -16.85
C ILE A 120 -2.39 -3.16 -17.15
N GLY A 121 -3.45 -2.45 -16.73
CA GLY A 121 -3.54 -1.00 -16.87
C GLY A 121 -2.43 -0.25 -16.11
N LYS A 122 -2.08 -0.71 -14.91
CA LYS A 122 -0.98 -0.13 -14.14
C LYS A 122 0.39 -0.38 -14.80
N MET A 123 0.60 -1.56 -15.40
CA MET A 123 1.79 -1.86 -16.20
C MET A 123 1.92 -0.91 -17.40
N ALA A 124 0.83 -0.67 -18.13
CA ALA A 124 0.80 0.26 -19.26
C ALA A 124 1.14 1.70 -18.86
N MET A 125 0.74 2.11 -17.66
CA MET A 125 1.01 3.45 -17.11
C MET A 125 2.32 3.53 -16.32
N ARG A 126 3.09 2.45 -16.21
CA ARG A 126 4.34 2.36 -15.41
C ARG A 126 4.15 2.81 -13.96
N ILE A 127 3.07 2.35 -13.34
CA ILE A 127 2.78 2.59 -11.93
C ILE A 127 2.59 1.26 -11.21
N LYS A 128 3.03 1.18 -9.96
CA LYS A 128 2.89 -0.02 -9.13
C LYS A 128 2.37 0.28 -7.73
N VAL A 129 1.79 -0.73 -7.12
CA VAL A 129 1.33 -0.69 -5.73
C VAL A 129 2.43 -1.22 -4.83
N THR A 130 2.72 -0.49 -3.77
CA THR A 130 3.66 -0.91 -2.73
C THR A 130 3.06 -0.62 -1.36
N ARG A 131 3.59 -1.25 -0.33
CA ARG A 131 3.31 -0.84 1.03
C ARG A 131 3.97 0.51 1.34
N LEU A 132 3.60 1.13 2.46
CA LEU A 132 4.17 2.41 2.90
C LEU A 132 5.69 2.34 3.12
N ASP A 133 6.20 1.16 3.49
CA ASP A 133 7.63 0.88 3.67
C ASP A 133 8.38 0.55 2.36
N GLY A 134 7.70 0.59 1.21
CA GLY A 134 8.26 0.25 -0.10
C GLY A 134 8.32 -1.25 -0.40
N SER A 135 7.93 -2.11 0.53
CA SER A 135 7.88 -3.56 0.31
C SER A 135 6.75 -3.95 -0.64
N PRO A 136 6.83 -5.12 -1.30
CA PRO A 136 5.75 -5.61 -2.16
C PRO A 136 4.49 -5.90 -1.35
N ILE A 137 3.32 -5.69 -1.96
CA ILE A 137 2.04 -5.99 -1.35
C ILE A 137 1.77 -7.50 -1.39
N GLY A 138 1.13 -8.02 -0.32
CA GLY A 138 0.62 -9.40 -0.32
C GLY A 138 -0.82 -9.47 -0.80
N MET A 139 -1.33 -10.69 -1.02
CA MET A 139 -2.70 -10.95 -1.48
C MET A 139 -3.77 -10.31 -0.59
N THR A 140 -3.59 -10.29 0.73
CA THR A 140 -4.53 -9.68 1.68
C THR A 140 -4.68 -8.18 1.45
N HIS A 141 -3.56 -7.46 1.30
CA HIS A 141 -3.57 -6.01 1.03
C HIS A 141 -4.17 -5.71 -0.34
N ALA A 142 -3.84 -6.53 -1.36
CA ALA A 142 -4.40 -6.43 -2.69
C ALA A 142 -5.92 -6.66 -2.68
N ALA A 143 -6.41 -7.64 -1.92
CA ALA A 143 -7.84 -7.91 -1.77
C ALA A 143 -8.57 -6.73 -1.14
N LEU A 144 -8.04 -6.17 -0.03
CA LEU A 144 -8.62 -4.99 0.61
C LEU A 144 -8.70 -3.78 -0.35
N GLU A 145 -7.62 -3.51 -1.08
CA GLU A 145 -7.61 -2.44 -2.08
C GLU A 145 -8.63 -2.69 -3.20
N SER A 146 -8.74 -3.96 -3.65
CA SER A 146 -9.63 -4.35 -4.75
C SER A 146 -11.11 -4.27 -4.40
N VAL A 147 -11.49 -4.42 -3.11
CA VAL A 147 -12.88 -4.20 -2.66
C VAL A 147 -13.34 -2.78 -3.01
N GLY A 148 -12.55 -1.76 -2.67
CA GLY A 148 -12.87 -0.37 -3.01
C GLY A 148 -12.98 -0.16 -4.52
N LYS A 149 -12.08 -0.75 -5.31
CA LYS A 149 -12.09 -0.63 -6.77
C LYS A 149 -13.27 -1.32 -7.44
N ALA A 150 -13.59 -2.54 -7.00
CA ALA A 150 -14.59 -3.36 -7.67
C ALA A 150 -16.03 -2.95 -7.32
N PHE A 151 -16.26 -2.50 -6.09
CA PHE A 151 -17.61 -2.31 -5.57
C PHE A 151 -17.97 -0.87 -5.21
N LEU A 152 -17.01 -0.06 -4.74
CA LEU A 152 -17.26 1.24 -4.12
C LEU A 152 -16.42 2.38 -4.74
N LEU A 153 -15.98 2.24 -5.98
CA LEU A 153 -14.99 3.13 -6.61
C LEU A 153 -15.28 4.64 -6.44
N PRO A 154 -16.50 5.16 -6.72
CA PRO A 154 -16.74 6.60 -6.60
C PRO A 154 -16.64 7.09 -5.16
N LEU A 155 -17.17 6.31 -4.23
CA LEU A 155 -17.14 6.64 -2.80
C LEU A 155 -15.70 6.60 -2.26
N ASP A 156 -14.95 5.54 -2.62
CA ASP A 156 -13.55 5.34 -2.25
C ASP A 156 -12.63 6.47 -2.77
N CYS A 157 -12.83 6.88 -4.02
CA CYS A 157 -12.09 7.98 -4.63
C CYS A 157 -12.48 9.34 -4.03
N LEU A 158 -13.78 9.62 -3.87
CA LEU A 158 -14.28 10.89 -3.33
C LEU A 158 -13.79 11.11 -1.90
N LEU A 159 -13.98 10.11 -1.04
CA LEU A 159 -13.55 10.19 0.34
C LEU A 159 -12.02 10.24 0.47
N GLY A 160 -11.29 9.49 -0.36
CA GLY A 160 -9.83 9.56 -0.40
C GLY A 160 -9.31 10.93 -0.84
N TRP A 161 -9.99 11.57 -1.80
CA TRP A 161 -9.65 12.92 -2.26
C TRP A 161 -9.91 13.99 -1.20
N ILE A 162 -10.99 13.88 -0.44
CA ILE A 162 -11.35 14.82 0.63
C ILE A 162 -10.46 14.64 1.86
N LEU A 163 -10.27 13.40 2.31
CA LEU A 163 -9.60 13.09 3.58
C LEU A 163 -8.07 13.05 3.46
N TYR A 164 -7.53 12.61 2.30
CA TYR A 164 -6.09 12.39 2.12
C TYR A 164 -5.50 13.10 0.87
N PRO A 165 -5.72 14.40 0.65
CA PRO A 165 -5.31 15.11 -0.57
C PRO A 165 -3.79 15.09 -0.78
N ARG A 166 -2.99 15.17 0.29
CA ARG A 166 -1.52 15.19 0.22
C ARG A 166 -0.93 13.83 -0.10
N ARG A 167 -1.51 12.75 0.42
CA ARG A 167 -1.03 11.38 0.22
C ARG A 167 -1.52 10.75 -1.07
N ARG A 168 -2.52 11.34 -1.73
CA ARG A 168 -3.16 10.82 -2.94
C ARG A 168 -3.60 9.36 -2.77
N GLN A 169 -4.09 9.00 -1.58
CA GLN A 169 -4.57 7.67 -1.24
C GLN A 169 -6.10 7.64 -1.28
N ARG A 170 -6.68 6.55 -1.80
CA ARG A 170 -8.09 6.21 -1.60
C ARG A 170 -8.25 5.64 -0.19
N ILE A 171 -9.47 5.57 0.33
CA ILE A 171 -9.72 5.03 1.67
C ILE A 171 -9.22 3.60 1.78
N PHE A 172 -9.54 2.75 0.80
CA PHE A 172 -9.09 1.36 0.81
C PHE A 172 -7.57 1.23 0.67
N ASN A 173 -6.88 2.13 -0.03
CA ASN A 173 -5.42 2.21 0.01
C ASN A 173 -4.87 2.59 1.39
N TYR A 174 -5.58 3.47 2.11
CA TYR A 174 -5.19 3.83 3.47
C TYR A 174 -5.39 2.66 4.44
N ILE A 175 -6.54 1.96 4.38
CA ILE A 175 -6.85 0.78 5.20
C ILE A 175 -5.89 -0.37 4.93
N SER A 176 -5.49 -0.57 3.66
CA SER A 176 -4.54 -1.61 3.25
C SER A 176 -3.07 -1.19 3.39
N GLU A 177 -2.79 0.01 3.95
CA GLU A 177 -1.43 0.55 4.11
C GLU A 177 -0.61 0.55 2.81
N THR A 178 -1.28 0.84 1.68
CA THR A 178 -0.66 0.81 0.35
C THR A 178 -0.59 2.19 -0.27
N ILE A 179 0.40 2.38 -1.14
CA ILE A 179 0.57 3.56 -1.99
C ILE A 179 0.81 3.13 -3.42
N VAL A 180 0.48 4.01 -4.36
CA VAL A 180 0.79 3.79 -5.78
C VAL A 180 1.89 4.74 -6.18
N ILE A 181 3.00 4.17 -6.65
CA ILE A 181 4.20 4.90 -7.06
C ILE A 181 4.45 4.73 -8.55
N ARG A 182 5.19 5.66 -9.14
CA ARG A 182 5.71 5.54 -10.51
C ARG A 182 6.94 4.63 -10.52
N GLU A 183 7.02 3.77 -11.50
CA GLU A 183 8.28 3.10 -11.84
C GLU A 183 9.19 4.11 -12.55
N THR A 184 10.40 4.26 -12.04
CA THR A 184 11.47 5.08 -12.67
C THR A 184 12.19 4.27 -13.70
#